data_707e505a57f33f49803daa7ad96d3cff
#
_entry.id   707e505a57f33f49803daa7ad96d3cff
#
_cell.length_a   1.000
_cell.length_b   1.000
_cell.length_c   1.000
_cell.angle_alpha   90.00
_cell.angle_beta   90.00
_cell.angle_gamma   90.00
#
_symmetry.space_group_name_H-M   'P 1'
#
loop_
_entity.id
_entity.type
_entity.pdbx_description
1 polymer ?
#
loop_
_entity_poly.entity_id
_entity_poly.type
_entity_poly.pdbx_seq_one_letter_code
_entity_poly.pdbx_strand_id
1 'polypeptide(L)'
;ALADSPPPALEELDLDEVPLTERKSAEPIEVLPESAPDAVAPKPPPPPRRPPPVPREIREEADKKPLRRPWWEELFLEDFGRADYRLSDEQLVKEVSFIEESLGVAASGVILDLCCGSGRHAVEFARRGYGVVGFDLSLYQLALAQDVAQEHGQKINFLQGDVREMAFEEMFDGIYCWNTSYGYFEEEKNFAVAQRMFRALRPGGSLLIDVANRDFIARHSPSQVWFEGDGCVCMDDASVDFITSRLRVKRSIIFDDGRQKECYYTIRLYSMYELGKLLHDVGFRVTEASGDLTTPNVFLGAYSPRIIMVAQRP
;
A
#
# COMPACT_ATOMS: atom_id res chain seq x y z
N ALA A 1 -15.61 35.84 20.05
CA ALA A 1 -14.70 35.79 21.22
C ALA A 1 -14.91 34.44 21.91
N LEU A 2 -14.18 33.41 21.51
CA LEU A 2 -14.00 32.20 22.27
C LEU A 2 -12.51 32.09 22.55
N ALA A 3 -12.19 32.03 23.85
CA ALA A 3 -10.88 32.20 24.38
C ALA A 3 -9.96 31.02 24.03
N ASP A 4 -8.73 31.35 23.64
CA ASP A 4 -7.56 30.49 23.64
C ASP A 4 -7.29 29.99 25.06
N SER A 5 -7.47 28.69 25.26
CA SER A 5 -6.91 27.98 26.41
C SER A 5 -5.86 27.02 25.89
N PRO A 6 -4.61 27.07 26.40
CA PRO A 6 -3.59 26.11 26.03
C PRO A 6 -3.98 24.70 26.52
N PRO A 7 -3.53 23.63 25.83
CA PRO A 7 -3.76 22.27 26.27
C PRO A 7 -3.07 22.03 27.62
N PRO A 8 -3.63 21.17 28.50
CA PRO A 8 -3.04 20.87 29.78
C PRO A 8 -1.67 20.22 29.59
N ALA A 9 -0.71 20.66 30.41
CA ALA A 9 0.61 20.08 30.49
C ALA A 9 0.48 18.58 30.82
N LEU A 10 1.25 17.74 30.14
CA LEU A 10 1.40 16.34 30.50
C LEU A 10 2.07 16.28 31.86
N GLU A 11 1.34 15.86 32.89
CA GLU A 11 1.92 15.49 34.18
C GLU A 11 2.87 14.31 33.94
N GLU A 12 4.10 14.45 34.40
CA GLU A 12 5.05 13.34 34.45
C GLU A 12 4.46 12.23 35.33
N LEU A 13 4.11 11.11 34.70
CA LEU A 13 3.71 9.91 35.39
C LEU A 13 4.94 9.33 36.10
N ASP A 14 4.97 9.47 37.44
CA ASP A 14 5.94 8.82 38.30
C ASP A 14 5.75 7.29 38.25
N LEU A 15 6.69 6.61 37.59
CA LEU A 15 6.62 5.16 37.34
C LEU A 15 6.96 4.31 38.57
N ASP A 16 7.29 4.92 39.71
CA ASP A 16 7.70 4.22 40.91
C ASP A 16 6.55 3.89 41.88
N GLU A 17 5.30 4.31 41.60
CA GLU A 17 4.16 4.03 42.49
C GLU A 17 3.13 3.04 41.90
N VAL A 18 3.53 2.01 41.14
CA VAL A 18 2.64 0.90 40.80
C VAL A 18 2.78 -0.18 41.87
N PRO A 19 1.79 -0.39 42.77
CA PRO A 19 1.86 -1.47 43.76
C PRO A 19 1.88 -2.82 43.00
N LEU A 20 2.92 -3.60 43.25
CA LEU A 20 3.01 -5.00 42.89
C LEU A 20 1.86 -5.75 43.57
N THR A 21 0.77 -5.98 42.86
CA THR A 21 -0.27 -6.89 43.34
C THR A 21 0.36 -8.26 43.53
N GLU A 22 0.22 -8.77 44.75
CA GLU A 22 0.67 -10.07 45.22
C GLU A 22 0.39 -11.15 44.20
N ARG A 23 1.45 -11.80 43.72
CA ARG A 23 1.35 -13.05 42.98
C ARG A 23 0.75 -14.09 43.89
N LYS A 24 -0.50 -14.47 43.70
CA LYS A 24 -1.03 -15.71 44.24
C LYS A 24 -0.10 -16.83 43.82
N SER A 25 0.50 -17.51 44.77
CA SER A 25 1.27 -18.74 44.60
C SER A 25 0.43 -19.74 43.80
N ALA A 26 0.96 -20.19 42.69
CA ALA A 26 0.36 -21.28 41.92
C ALA A 26 0.32 -22.53 42.82
N GLU A 27 -0.85 -23.12 42.92
CA GLU A 27 -1.02 -24.43 43.54
C GLU A 27 -0.20 -25.48 42.76
N PRO A 28 0.38 -26.51 43.46
CA PRO A 28 1.16 -27.53 42.79
C PRO A 28 0.29 -28.32 41.82
N ILE A 29 0.77 -28.47 40.59
CA ILE A 29 0.17 -29.36 39.60
C ILE A 29 0.24 -30.80 40.16
N GLU A 30 -0.92 -31.38 40.41
CA GLU A 30 -1.08 -32.78 40.83
C GLU A 30 -0.56 -33.69 39.70
N VAL A 31 0.55 -34.39 39.97
CA VAL A 31 1.14 -35.38 39.03
C VAL A 31 0.23 -36.59 39.06
N LEU A 32 -0.48 -36.84 37.98
CA LEU A 32 -1.24 -38.10 37.80
C LEU A 32 -0.28 -39.31 37.79
N PRO A 33 -0.67 -40.42 38.44
CA PRO A 33 0.18 -41.59 38.54
C PRO A 33 0.38 -42.25 37.19
N GLU A 34 1.61 -42.61 36.92
CA GLU A 34 2.06 -43.48 35.83
C GLU A 34 1.41 -44.86 35.92
N SER A 35 1.05 -45.39 34.77
CA SER A 35 0.68 -46.80 34.49
C SER A 35 -0.81 -47.14 34.49
N ALA A 36 -1.38 -47.13 33.29
CA ALA A 36 -2.41 -48.09 32.88
C ALA A 36 -1.85 -48.91 31.67
N PRO A 37 -2.13 -50.22 31.61
CA PRO A 37 -1.48 -51.10 30.64
C PRO A 37 -2.00 -50.92 29.22
N ASP A 38 -1.12 -51.14 28.26
CA ASP A 38 -1.27 -51.37 26.82
C ASP A 38 -2.70 -51.30 26.24
N ALA A 39 -3.17 -50.09 25.95
CA ALA A 39 -4.26 -49.91 25.02
C ALA A 39 -3.67 -49.97 23.59
N VAL A 40 -4.01 -51.02 22.86
CA VAL A 40 -3.68 -51.19 21.44
C VAL A 40 -4.10 -49.91 20.68
N ALA A 41 -3.14 -49.21 20.12
CA ALA A 41 -3.40 -48.02 19.35
C ALA A 41 -4.42 -48.27 18.22
N PRO A 42 -5.46 -47.46 18.05
CA PRO A 42 -6.41 -47.62 16.97
C PRO A 42 -5.68 -47.52 15.62
N LYS A 43 -5.98 -48.47 14.72
CA LYS A 43 -5.45 -48.44 13.36
C LYS A 43 -5.72 -47.08 12.72
N PRO A 44 -4.72 -46.50 12.02
CA PRO A 44 -4.94 -45.26 11.33
C PRO A 44 -6.11 -45.38 10.34
N PRO A 45 -6.94 -44.34 10.19
CA PRO A 45 -8.03 -44.37 9.23
C PRO A 45 -7.49 -44.63 7.82
N PRO A 46 -8.25 -45.37 6.97
CA PRO A 46 -7.83 -45.61 5.60
C PRO A 46 -7.63 -44.25 4.87
N PRO A 47 -6.64 -44.17 3.95
CA PRO A 47 -6.40 -42.94 3.21
C PRO A 47 -7.69 -42.52 2.46
N PRO A 48 -7.93 -41.19 2.32
CA PRO A 48 -9.10 -40.72 1.63
C PRO A 48 -9.16 -41.28 0.20
N ARG A 49 -10.32 -41.80 -0.18
CA ARG A 49 -10.53 -42.34 -1.53
C ARG A 49 -10.24 -41.20 -2.54
N ARG A 50 -9.44 -41.50 -3.56
CA ARG A 50 -9.20 -40.55 -4.66
C ARG A 50 -10.57 -40.12 -5.23
N PRO A 51 -10.79 -38.83 -5.44
CA PRO A 51 -12.02 -38.37 -6.07
C PRO A 51 -12.13 -39.02 -7.47
N PRO A 52 -13.34 -39.33 -7.92
CA PRO A 52 -13.57 -39.87 -9.26
C PRO A 52 -12.97 -38.93 -10.31
N PRO A 53 -12.47 -39.44 -11.43
CA PRO A 53 -11.96 -38.60 -12.50
C PRO A 53 -13.07 -37.67 -13.00
N VAL A 54 -12.77 -36.38 -13.11
CA VAL A 54 -13.70 -35.36 -13.66
C VAL A 54 -14.01 -35.76 -15.09
N PRO A 55 -15.30 -35.88 -15.48
CA PRO A 55 -15.71 -36.19 -16.84
C PRO A 55 -15.05 -35.26 -17.85
N ARG A 56 -14.67 -35.78 -19.00
CA ARG A 56 -13.93 -35.05 -20.05
C ARG A 56 -14.68 -33.80 -20.53
N GLU A 57 -16.01 -33.87 -20.59
CA GLU A 57 -16.89 -32.75 -20.93
C GLU A 57 -16.79 -31.56 -19.96
N ILE A 58 -16.69 -31.80 -18.65
CA ILE A 58 -16.51 -30.75 -17.65
C ILE A 58 -15.09 -30.12 -17.74
N ARG A 59 -14.09 -30.88 -18.15
CA ARG A 59 -12.74 -30.35 -18.42
C ARG A 59 -12.74 -29.45 -19.67
N GLU A 60 -13.40 -29.87 -20.74
CA GLU A 60 -13.48 -29.11 -21.99
C GLU A 60 -14.33 -27.82 -21.85
N GLU A 61 -15.32 -27.78 -20.94
CA GLU A 61 -16.05 -26.55 -20.61
C GLU A 61 -15.25 -25.62 -19.69
N ALA A 62 -14.43 -26.16 -18.79
CA ALA A 62 -13.53 -25.34 -17.95
C ALA A 62 -12.42 -24.68 -18.80
N ASP A 63 -11.93 -25.37 -19.82
CA ASP A 63 -10.94 -24.84 -20.76
C ASP A 63 -11.53 -23.83 -21.78
N LYS A 64 -12.86 -23.75 -21.91
CA LYS A 64 -13.58 -22.79 -22.78
C LYS A 64 -14.03 -21.52 -22.05
N LYS A 65 -13.82 -21.39 -20.73
CA LYS A 65 -14.02 -20.09 -20.07
C LYS A 65 -12.98 -19.13 -20.62
N PRO A 66 -13.40 -17.96 -21.16
CA PRO A 66 -12.44 -16.94 -21.55
C PRO A 66 -11.53 -16.69 -20.35
N LEU A 67 -10.21 -16.67 -20.59
CA LEU A 67 -9.23 -16.27 -19.59
C LEU A 67 -9.73 -14.97 -18.97
N ARG A 68 -10.26 -15.02 -17.76
CA ARG A 68 -10.65 -13.82 -17.04
C ARG A 68 -9.39 -13.00 -16.92
N ARG A 69 -9.46 -11.75 -17.39
CA ARG A 69 -8.38 -10.81 -17.15
C ARG A 69 -8.06 -10.82 -15.66
N PRO A 70 -6.79 -10.74 -15.28
CA PRO A 70 -6.43 -10.58 -13.88
C PRO A 70 -7.21 -9.41 -13.28
N TRP A 71 -7.65 -9.52 -12.03
CA TRP A 71 -8.52 -8.53 -11.39
C TRP A 71 -7.93 -7.10 -11.42
N TRP A 72 -6.62 -6.98 -11.39
CA TRP A 72 -5.95 -5.67 -11.45
C TRP A 72 -6.05 -5.00 -12.83
N GLU A 73 -6.13 -5.76 -13.93
CA GLU A 73 -6.38 -5.18 -15.26
C GLU A 73 -7.83 -4.68 -15.39
N GLU A 74 -8.78 -5.35 -14.71
CA GLU A 74 -10.18 -4.92 -14.69
C GLU A 74 -10.37 -3.72 -13.74
N LEU A 75 -9.56 -3.64 -12.66
CA LEU A 75 -9.66 -2.59 -11.66
C LEU A 75 -9.21 -1.24 -12.23
N PHE A 76 -8.04 -1.17 -12.89
CA PHE A 76 -7.43 0.07 -13.33
C PHE A 76 -7.93 0.55 -14.72
N LEU A 77 -9.22 0.32 -15.01
CA LEU A 77 -9.91 0.87 -16.18
C LEU A 77 -10.46 2.28 -15.91
N GLU A 78 -11.07 2.90 -16.93
CA GLU A 78 -11.64 4.24 -16.89
C GLU A 78 -12.55 4.48 -15.68
N ASP A 79 -13.51 3.59 -15.41
CA ASP A 79 -14.47 3.78 -14.32
C ASP A 79 -13.80 3.86 -12.95
N PHE A 80 -12.73 3.10 -12.72
CA PHE A 80 -11.97 3.18 -11.47
C PHE A 80 -11.12 4.45 -11.41
N GLY A 81 -10.52 4.86 -12.54
CA GLY A 81 -9.76 6.12 -12.61
C GLY A 81 -10.63 7.35 -12.35
N ARG A 82 -11.90 7.33 -12.77
CA ARG A 82 -12.88 8.38 -12.42
C ARG A 82 -13.29 8.35 -10.94
N ALA A 83 -13.22 7.19 -10.33
CA ALA A 83 -13.52 6.95 -8.92
C ALA A 83 -12.32 7.27 -8.00
N ASP A 84 -11.36 8.07 -8.43
CA ASP A 84 -10.25 8.52 -7.60
C ASP A 84 -10.62 9.80 -6.84
N TYR A 85 -10.00 9.97 -5.66
CA TYR A 85 -10.25 11.15 -4.83
C TYR A 85 -9.72 12.41 -5.51
N ARG A 86 -10.54 13.46 -5.56
CA ARG A 86 -10.16 14.75 -6.14
C ARG A 86 -9.16 15.48 -5.23
N LEU A 87 -7.93 15.54 -5.68
CA LEU A 87 -6.87 16.28 -5.01
C LEU A 87 -6.96 17.78 -5.37
N SER A 88 -6.98 18.67 -4.39
CA SER A 88 -6.88 20.11 -4.65
C SER A 88 -5.46 20.51 -5.07
N ASP A 89 -5.33 21.66 -5.77
CA ASP A 89 -4.00 22.14 -6.18
C ASP A 89 -3.12 22.49 -4.98
N GLU A 90 -3.72 23.02 -3.92
CA GLU A 90 -3.00 23.32 -2.68
C GLU A 90 -2.46 22.05 -2.03
N GLN A 91 -3.26 20.99 -1.98
CA GLN A 91 -2.83 19.69 -1.45
C GLN A 91 -1.75 19.06 -2.33
N LEU A 92 -1.89 19.14 -3.66
CA LEU A 92 -0.88 18.65 -4.60
C LEU A 92 0.49 19.32 -4.36
N VAL A 93 0.50 20.65 -4.24
CA VAL A 93 1.74 21.40 -3.98
C VAL A 93 2.38 20.99 -2.66
N LYS A 94 1.58 20.78 -1.60
CA LYS A 94 2.08 20.28 -0.29
C LYS A 94 2.69 18.88 -0.41
N GLU A 95 2.02 17.96 -1.11
CA GLU A 95 2.51 16.61 -1.31
C GLU A 95 3.81 16.60 -2.11
N VAL A 96 3.86 17.31 -3.23
CA VAL A 96 5.08 17.40 -4.05
C VAL A 96 6.23 18.05 -3.29
N SER A 97 5.98 19.10 -2.49
CA SER A 97 7.03 19.70 -1.67
C SER A 97 7.58 18.74 -0.63
N PHE A 98 6.70 17.98 0.04
CA PHE A 98 7.13 16.95 0.98
C PHE A 98 7.97 15.85 0.30
N ILE A 99 7.52 15.36 -0.87
CA ILE A 99 8.24 14.33 -1.62
C ILE A 99 9.61 14.85 -2.09
N GLU A 100 9.67 16.08 -2.61
CA GLU A 100 10.89 16.75 -3.07
C GLU A 100 11.93 16.88 -1.95
N GLU A 101 11.51 17.42 -0.80
CA GLU A 101 12.37 17.58 0.38
C GLU A 101 12.87 16.22 0.89
N SER A 102 11.97 15.22 0.97
CA SER A 102 12.31 13.88 1.45
C SER A 102 13.23 13.10 0.53
N LEU A 103 13.06 13.21 -0.79
CA LEU A 103 13.96 12.56 -1.75
C LEU A 103 15.35 13.19 -1.76
N GLY A 104 15.44 14.51 -1.52
CA GLY A 104 16.70 15.24 -1.52
C GLY A 104 17.44 15.19 -2.87
N VAL A 105 16.73 15.00 -3.98
CA VAL A 105 17.29 14.95 -5.33
C VAL A 105 17.72 16.34 -5.75
N ALA A 106 18.91 16.47 -6.32
CA ALA A 106 19.41 17.74 -6.83
C ALA A 106 18.50 18.31 -7.93
N ALA A 107 18.41 19.64 -8.03
CA ALA A 107 17.67 20.30 -9.11
C ALA A 107 18.15 19.76 -10.47
N SER A 108 17.26 19.51 -11.40
CA SER A 108 17.49 18.83 -12.68
C SER A 108 17.80 17.32 -12.62
N GLY A 109 17.73 16.68 -11.45
CA GLY A 109 17.80 15.23 -11.34
C GLY A 109 16.63 14.52 -12.02
N VAL A 110 16.76 13.22 -12.23
CA VAL A 110 15.74 12.41 -12.93
C VAL A 110 14.93 11.61 -11.91
N ILE A 111 13.63 11.82 -11.90
CA ILE A 111 12.68 11.21 -10.95
C ILE A 111 11.74 10.27 -11.69
N LEU A 112 11.48 9.10 -11.10
CA LEU A 112 10.41 8.19 -11.50
C LEU A 112 9.20 8.39 -10.60
N ASP A 113 8.06 8.78 -11.21
CA ASP A 113 6.74 8.72 -10.61
C ASP A 113 6.17 7.32 -10.89
N LEU A 114 6.24 6.43 -9.91
CA LEU A 114 5.83 5.04 -10.05
C LEU A 114 4.37 4.86 -9.64
N CYS A 115 3.56 4.33 -10.54
CA CYS A 115 2.09 4.33 -10.49
C CYS A 115 1.53 5.76 -10.51
N CYS A 116 1.93 6.51 -11.53
CA CYS A 116 1.73 7.97 -11.64
C CYS A 116 0.26 8.39 -11.83
N GLY A 117 -0.64 7.46 -12.15
CA GLY A 117 -2.04 7.77 -12.42
C GLY A 117 -2.18 8.88 -13.48
N SER A 118 -3.00 9.89 -13.17
CA SER A 118 -3.23 11.06 -14.03
C SER A 118 -2.07 12.05 -14.10
N GLY A 119 -0.91 11.72 -13.55
CA GLY A 119 0.35 12.46 -13.75
C GLY A 119 0.44 13.82 -13.07
N ARG A 120 -0.47 14.20 -12.18
CA ARG A 120 -0.49 15.53 -11.56
C ARG A 120 0.79 15.84 -10.77
N HIS A 121 1.29 14.86 -10.00
CA HIS A 121 2.57 14.98 -9.28
C HIS A 121 3.74 15.08 -10.26
N ALA A 122 3.78 14.23 -11.30
CA ALA A 122 4.80 14.26 -12.34
C ALA A 122 4.87 15.63 -13.04
N VAL A 123 3.72 16.23 -13.36
CA VAL A 123 3.63 17.57 -13.99
C VAL A 123 4.17 18.64 -13.06
N GLU A 124 3.82 18.60 -11.78
CA GLU A 124 4.33 19.59 -10.81
C GLU A 124 5.84 19.44 -10.59
N PHE A 125 6.41 18.24 -10.54
CA PHE A 125 7.85 18.03 -10.53
C PHE A 125 8.54 18.56 -11.79
N ALA A 126 7.95 18.33 -12.96
CA ALA A 126 8.50 18.87 -14.21
C ALA A 126 8.48 20.41 -14.23
N ARG A 127 7.44 21.04 -13.68
CA ARG A 127 7.37 22.51 -13.51
C ARG A 127 8.47 23.06 -12.58
N ARG A 128 8.91 22.25 -11.61
CA ARG A 128 10.06 22.58 -10.72
C ARG A 128 11.42 22.33 -11.35
N GLY A 129 11.45 21.83 -12.59
CA GLY A 129 12.70 21.65 -13.38
C GLY A 129 13.34 20.28 -13.30
N TYR A 130 12.66 19.28 -12.72
CA TYR A 130 13.13 17.89 -12.72
C TYR A 130 12.88 17.22 -14.08
N GLY A 131 13.75 16.28 -14.45
CA GLY A 131 13.46 15.29 -15.48
C GLY A 131 12.51 14.23 -14.90
N VAL A 132 11.33 14.04 -15.50
CA VAL A 132 10.33 13.12 -14.94
C VAL A 132 9.97 12.03 -15.94
N VAL A 133 9.90 10.81 -15.43
CA VAL A 133 9.26 9.67 -16.11
C VAL A 133 8.06 9.24 -15.28
N GLY A 134 6.89 9.19 -15.88
CA GLY A 134 5.69 8.62 -15.28
C GLY A 134 5.49 7.18 -15.76
N PHE A 135 5.22 6.26 -14.85
CA PHE A 135 5.00 4.84 -15.18
C PHE A 135 3.70 4.34 -14.53
N ASP A 136 2.77 3.85 -15.35
CA ASP A 136 1.49 3.34 -14.87
C ASP A 136 0.98 2.19 -15.73
N LEU A 137 0.13 1.34 -15.17
CA LEU A 137 -0.54 0.25 -15.87
C LEU A 137 -1.69 0.77 -16.75
N SER A 138 -2.39 1.81 -16.31
CA SER A 138 -3.63 2.32 -16.88
C SER A 138 -3.39 3.24 -18.07
N LEU A 139 -3.71 2.77 -19.27
CA LEU A 139 -3.70 3.63 -20.48
C LEU A 139 -4.64 4.84 -20.36
N TYR A 140 -5.79 4.66 -19.69
CA TYR A 140 -6.73 5.75 -19.46
C TYR A 140 -6.09 6.87 -18.61
N GLN A 141 -5.47 6.51 -17.51
CA GLN A 141 -4.78 7.46 -16.63
C GLN A 141 -3.62 8.16 -17.35
N LEU A 142 -2.84 7.41 -18.13
CA LEU A 142 -1.72 7.97 -18.89
C LEU A 142 -2.18 8.93 -20.00
N ALA A 143 -3.34 8.70 -20.60
CA ALA A 143 -3.94 9.65 -21.54
C ALA A 143 -4.27 10.97 -20.83
N LEU A 144 -4.91 10.91 -19.66
CA LEU A 144 -5.17 12.09 -18.84
C LEU A 144 -3.86 12.78 -18.41
N ALA A 145 -2.84 12.01 -18.04
CA ALA A 145 -1.54 12.54 -17.67
C ALA A 145 -0.88 13.33 -18.82
N GLN A 146 -1.02 12.81 -20.04
CA GLN A 146 -0.51 13.49 -21.24
C GLN A 146 -1.24 14.81 -21.50
N ASP A 147 -2.58 14.83 -21.32
CA ASP A 147 -3.39 16.04 -21.49
C ASP A 147 -3.00 17.10 -20.44
N VAL A 148 -2.89 16.71 -19.16
CA VAL A 148 -2.46 17.60 -18.08
C VAL A 148 -1.05 18.16 -18.34
N ALA A 149 -0.10 17.33 -18.80
CA ALA A 149 1.24 17.78 -19.15
C ALA A 149 1.21 18.80 -20.30
N GLN A 150 0.41 18.55 -21.32
CA GLN A 150 0.26 19.46 -22.46
C GLN A 150 -0.34 20.81 -22.05
N GLU A 151 -1.38 20.80 -21.23
CA GLU A 151 -2.02 22.02 -20.70
C GLU A 151 -1.02 22.92 -19.94
N HIS A 152 -0.06 22.29 -19.24
CA HIS A 152 0.98 22.99 -18.48
C HIS A 152 2.28 23.21 -19.28
N GLY A 153 2.30 22.85 -20.58
CA GLY A 153 3.46 23.02 -21.45
C GLY A 153 4.67 22.17 -21.04
N GLN A 154 4.45 21.07 -20.32
CA GLN A 154 5.50 20.18 -19.84
C GLN A 154 5.71 19.00 -20.80
N LYS A 155 6.96 18.57 -20.92
CA LYS A 155 7.34 17.39 -21.70
C LYS A 155 7.76 16.28 -20.73
N ILE A 156 6.88 15.32 -20.52
CA ILE A 156 7.09 14.19 -19.61
C ILE A 156 7.01 12.89 -20.40
N ASN A 157 7.84 11.94 -20.05
CA ASN A 157 7.83 10.62 -20.66
C ASN A 157 6.90 9.70 -19.87
N PHE A 158 5.67 9.57 -20.32
CA PHE A 158 4.70 8.64 -19.73
C PHE A 158 4.79 7.28 -20.41
N LEU A 159 5.02 6.22 -19.63
CA LEU A 159 5.24 4.86 -20.09
C LEU A 159 4.19 3.93 -19.51
N GLN A 160 3.52 3.18 -20.37
CA GLN A 160 2.59 2.14 -19.94
C GLN A 160 3.33 0.85 -19.64
N GLY A 161 3.05 0.27 -18.45
CA GLY A 161 3.60 -1.02 -18.10
C GLY A 161 3.17 -1.53 -16.74
N ASP A 162 3.47 -2.79 -16.49
CA ASP A 162 3.26 -3.43 -15.20
C ASP A 162 4.52 -3.27 -14.34
N VAL A 163 4.37 -2.77 -13.11
CA VAL A 163 5.49 -2.58 -12.17
C VAL A 163 6.24 -3.88 -11.87
N ARG A 164 5.57 -5.03 -12.03
CA ARG A 164 6.18 -6.36 -11.87
C ARG A 164 7.13 -6.73 -13.01
N GLU A 165 7.04 -6.03 -14.14
CA GLU A 165 7.85 -6.24 -15.34
C GLU A 165 8.78 -5.07 -15.66
N MET A 166 8.76 -4.02 -14.82
CA MET A 166 9.62 -2.84 -14.97
C MET A 166 11.10 -3.23 -15.06
N ALA A 167 11.80 -2.76 -16.09
CA ALA A 167 13.16 -3.16 -16.42
C ALA A 167 14.16 -1.98 -16.50
N PHE A 168 13.96 -0.95 -15.69
CA PHE A 168 14.91 0.15 -15.59
C PHE A 168 16.14 -0.27 -14.78
N GLU A 169 17.32 0.21 -15.21
CA GLU A 169 18.61 -0.05 -14.57
C GLU A 169 19.36 1.27 -14.40
N GLU A 170 19.59 1.70 -13.15
CA GLU A 170 20.38 2.87 -12.76
C GLU A 170 20.05 4.17 -13.51
N MET A 171 18.74 4.40 -13.74
CA MET A 171 18.28 5.55 -14.51
C MET A 171 17.87 6.76 -13.67
N PHE A 172 17.47 6.55 -12.43
CA PHE A 172 16.80 7.56 -11.62
C PHE A 172 17.64 7.97 -10.41
N ASP A 173 17.61 9.27 -10.10
CA ASP A 173 18.19 9.84 -8.89
C ASP A 173 17.20 9.74 -7.73
N GLY A 174 15.88 9.70 -8.03
CA GLY A 174 14.80 9.48 -7.08
C GLY A 174 13.65 8.67 -7.67
N ILE A 175 12.98 7.91 -6.82
CA ILE A 175 11.73 7.21 -7.13
C ILE A 175 10.74 7.52 -6.01
N TYR A 176 9.50 7.85 -6.36
CA TYR A 176 8.42 7.82 -5.39
C TYR A 176 7.28 6.94 -5.85
N CYS A 177 6.67 6.24 -4.89
CA CYS A 177 5.46 5.46 -5.04
C CYS A 177 4.47 5.95 -3.98
N TRP A 178 3.49 6.73 -4.43
CA TRP A 178 2.64 7.54 -3.58
C TRP A 178 1.23 6.97 -3.45
N ASN A 179 0.51 7.42 -2.42
CA ASN A 179 -0.91 7.16 -2.21
C ASN A 179 -1.30 5.67 -2.18
N THR A 180 -0.53 4.87 -1.44
CA THR A 180 -0.79 3.42 -1.24
C THR A 180 -0.83 2.63 -2.55
N SER A 181 -0.08 3.05 -3.56
CA SER A 181 0.03 2.33 -4.83
C SER A 181 0.86 1.04 -4.73
N TYR A 182 1.57 0.82 -3.60
CA TYR A 182 2.32 -0.40 -3.31
C TYR A 182 1.52 -1.38 -2.44
N GLY A 183 1.62 -2.69 -2.71
CA GLY A 183 1.00 -3.72 -1.88
C GLY A 183 -0.18 -4.47 -2.54
N TYR A 184 -0.47 -4.23 -3.79
CA TYR A 184 -1.59 -4.88 -4.50
C TYR A 184 -1.38 -6.37 -4.74
N PHE A 185 -0.14 -6.85 -4.78
CA PHE A 185 0.19 -8.22 -5.15
C PHE A 185 0.45 -9.12 -3.93
N GLU A 186 0.73 -10.40 -4.18
CA GLU A 186 1.22 -11.34 -3.18
C GLU A 186 2.64 -10.95 -2.72
N GLU A 187 3.06 -11.44 -1.55
CA GLU A 187 4.27 -11.00 -0.86
C GLU A 187 5.51 -11.10 -1.74
N GLU A 188 5.69 -12.24 -2.44
CA GLU A 188 6.84 -12.47 -3.31
C GLU A 188 6.89 -11.48 -4.50
N LYS A 189 5.71 -11.10 -5.02
CA LYS A 189 5.61 -10.14 -6.11
C LYS A 189 5.83 -8.71 -5.64
N ASN A 190 5.33 -8.36 -4.45
CA ASN A 190 5.61 -7.06 -3.84
C ASN A 190 7.12 -6.93 -3.57
N PHE A 191 7.76 -7.96 -3.04
CA PHE A 191 9.21 -8.00 -2.86
C PHE A 191 9.97 -7.82 -4.18
N ALA A 192 9.55 -8.52 -5.25
CA ALA A 192 10.15 -8.37 -6.57
C ALA A 192 9.99 -6.94 -7.14
N VAL A 193 8.85 -6.27 -6.88
CA VAL A 193 8.65 -4.85 -7.26
C VAL A 193 9.66 -3.96 -6.53
N ALA A 194 9.85 -4.15 -5.22
CA ALA A 194 10.86 -3.40 -4.45
C ALA A 194 12.28 -3.64 -4.97
N GLN A 195 12.61 -4.87 -5.39
CA GLN A 195 13.90 -5.16 -6.05
C GLN A 195 14.06 -4.43 -7.40
N ARG A 196 12.97 -4.23 -8.14
CA ARG A 196 12.99 -3.47 -9.40
C ARG A 196 13.18 -1.98 -9.14
N MET A 197 12.53 -1.43 -8.09
CA MET A 197 12.77 -0.05 -7.65
C MET A 197 14.26 0.15 -7.28
N PHE A 198 14.84 -0.81 -6.55
CA PHE A 198 16.27 -0.76 -6.18
C PHE A 198 17.16 -0.72 -7.41
N ARG A 199 16.94 -1.59 -8.40
CA ARG A 199 17.74 -1.62 -9.64
C ARG A 199 17.57 -0.37 -10.49
N ALA A 200 16.36 0.20 -10.51
CA ALA A 200 16.06 1.39 -11.30
C ALA A 200 16.75 2.66 -10.78
N LEU A 201 17.04 2.74 -9.47
CA LEU A 201 17.80 3.83 -8.86
C LEU A 201 19.29 3.73 -9.20
N ARG A 202 19.94 4.87 -9.34
CA ARG A 202 21.41 4.97 -9.32
C ARG A 202 21.94 4.67 -7.91
N PRO A 203 23.20 4.23 -7.77
CA PRO A 203 23.86 4.25 -6.46
C PRO A 203 23.78 5.65 -5.83
N GLY A 204 23.42 5.73 -4.57
CA GLY A 204 23.14 6.99 -3.87
C GLY A 204 21.74 7.56 -4.08
N GLY A 205 20.94 7.01 -5.00
CA GLY A 205 19.57 7.45 -5.26
C GLY A 205 18.60 7.12 -4.13
N SER A 206 17.52 7.89 -4.04
CA SER A 206 16.53 7.83 -2.96
C SER A 206 15.20 7.24 -3.44
N LEU A 207 14.60 6.37 -2.62
CA LEU A 207 13.23 5.86 -2.73
C LEU A 207 12.36 6.50 -1.67
N LEU A 208 11.19 7.00 -2.06
CA LEU A 208 10.11 7.32 -1.14
C LEU A 208 8.93 6.40 -1.43
N ILE A 209 8.46 5.68 -0.41
CA ILE A 209 7.30 4.81 -0.50
C ILE A 209 6.27 5.20 0.56
N ASP A 210 5.03 5.37 0.11
CA ASP A 210 3.92 5.72 0.97
C ASP A 210 2.85 4.63 0.92
N VAL A 211 2.52 4.09 2.10
CA VAL A 211 1.51 3.05 2.28
C VAL A 211 0.60 3.35 3.47
N ALA A 212 -0.61 2.81 3.44
CA ALA A 212 -1.49 2.83 4.59
C ALA A 212 -0.88 2.04 5.77
N ASN A 213 -0.89 2.65 6.95
CA ASN A 213 -0.36 2.02 8.16
C ASN A 213 -1.32 0.93 8.67
N ARG A 214 -0.86 -0.33 8.67
CA ARG A 214 -1.63 -1.47 9.19
C ARG A 214 -2.20 -1.22 10.58
N ASP A 215 -1.40 -0.69 11.47
CA ASP A 215 -1.77 -0.56 12.89
C ASP A 215 -2.83 0.53 13.10
N PHE A 216 -2.82 1.58 12.26
CA PHE A 216 -3.87 2.58 12.23
C PHE A 216 -5.16 2.00 11.62
N ILE A 217 -5.08 1.38 10.44
CA ILE A 217 -6.23 0.84 9.72
C ILE A 217 -6.92 -0.26 10.55
N ALA A 218 -6.15 -1.13 11.20
CA ALA A 218 -6.68 -2.20 12.04
C ALA A 218 -7.54 -1.69 13.21
N ARG A 219 -7.19 -0.53 13.80
CA ARG A 219 -7.98 0.09 14.88
C ARG A 219 -9.32 0.65 14.40
N HIS A 220 -9.43 0.99 13.12
CA HIS A 220 -10.60 1.61 12.52
C HIS A 220 -11.40 0.65 11.64
N SER A 221 -11.04 -0.63 11.64
CA SER A 221 -11.70 -1.68 10.85
C SER A 221 -12.82 -2.36 11.64
N PRO A 222 -13.99 -2.67 11.03
CA PRO A 222 -14.37 -2.32 9.67
C PRO A 222 -14.72 -0.83 9.52
N SER A 223 -14.63 -0.29 8.32
CA SER A 223 -14.94 1.11 8.05
C SER A 223 -15.72 1.28 6.76
N GLN A 224 -16.53 2.34 6.72
CA GLN A 224 -17.23 2.79 5.52
C GLN A 224 -16.83 4.24 5.27
N VAL A 225 -16.39 4.54 4.06
CA VAL A 225 -16.00 5.87 3.64
C VAL A 225 -16.68 6.17 2.31
N TRP A 226 -17.24 7.35 2.18
CA TRP A 226 -17.76 7.83 0.90
C TRP A 226 -16.98 9.08 0.48
N PHE A 227 -16.83 9.27 -0.83
CA PHE A 227 -16.16 10.42 -1.42
C PHE A 227 -16.66 10.67 -2.84
N GLU A 228 -16.40 11.87 -3.34
CA GLU A 228 -16.74 12.26 -4.70
C GLU A 228 -15.55 12.04 -5.63
N GLY A 229 -15.80 11.36 -6.75
CA GLY A 229 -14.90 11.19 -7.87
C GLY A 229 -15.25 12.12 -9.04
N ASP A 230 -14.75 11.81 -10.22
CA ASP A 230 -15.05 12.55 -11.45
C ASP A 230 -16.38 12.09 -12.06
N GLY A 231 -17.46 12.85 -11.82
CA GLY A 231 -18.83 12.51 -12.26
C GLY A 231 -19.35 11.24 -11.62
N CYS A 232 -18.98 10.98 -10.37
CA CYS A 232 -19.47 9.82 -9.62
C CYS A 232 -19.34 10.04 -8.11
N VAL A 233 -20.14 9.30 -7.35
CA VAL A 233 -20.00 9.13 -5.89
C VAL A 233 -19.52 7.72 -5.61
N CYS A 234 -18.55 7.59 -4.73
CA CYS A 234 -17.95 6.32 -4.36
C CYS A 234 -18.20 6.01 -2.87
N MET A 235 -18.41 4.73 -2.59
CA MET A 235 -18.49 4.22 -1.23
C MET A 235 -17.58 3.00 -1.10
N ASP A 236 -16.63 3.07 -0.17
CA ASP A 236 -15.74 1.98 0.17
C ASP A 236 -16.18 1.31 1.46
N ASP A 237 -16.56 0.03 1.38
CA ASP A 237 -16.66 -0.87 2.52
C ASP A 237 -15.32 -1.57 2.70
N ALA A 238 -14.62 -1.27 3.78
CA ALA A 238 -13.27 -1.77 4.01
C ALA A 238 -13.18 -2.60 5.29
N SER A 239 -12.47 -3.71 5.23
CA SER A 239 -12.22 -4.58 6.39
C SER A 239 -10.82 -5.20 6.33
N VAL A 240 -10.20 -5.40 7.50
CA VAL A 240 -8.88 -6.02 7.61
C VAL A 240 -9.02 -7.53 7.76
N ASP A 241 -8.35 -8.27 6.90
CA ASP A 241 -8.05 -9.67 7.13
C ASP A 241 -6.77 -9.77 7.96
N PHE A 242 -6.93 -10.07 9.25
CA PHE A 242 -5.82 -10.15 10.21
C PHE A 242 -4.90 -11.34 9.98
N ILE A 243 -5.35 -12.40 9.28
CA ILE A 243 -4.53 -13.58 8.99
C ILE A 243 -3.51 -13.26 7.88
N THR A 244 -3.99 -12.59 6.83
CA THR A 244 -3.16 -12.25 5.65
C THR A 244 -2.60 -10.83 5.72
N SER A 245 -2.97 -10.04 6.73
CA SER A 245 -2.63 -8.61 6.85
C SER A 245 -3.00 -7.82 5.60
N ARG A 246 -4.20 -8.06 5.07
CA ARG A 246 -4.70 -7.38 3.87
C ARG A 246 -5.96 -6.58 4.17
N LEU A 247 -6.02 -5.37 3.63
CA LEU A 247 -7.25 -4.59 3.54
C LEU A 247 -8.08 -5.17 2.39
N ARG A 248 -9.31 -5.57 2.67
CA ARG A 248 -10.31 -5.94 1.66
C ARG A 248 -11.23 -4.76 1.46
N VAL A 249 -11.37 -4.32 0.23
CA VAL A 249 -12.23 -3.18 -0.12
C VAL A 249 -13.27 -3.64 -1.15
N LYS A 250 -14.53 -3.32 -0.84
CA LYS A 250 -15.61 -3.30 -1.81
C LYS A 250 -15.92 -1.84 -2.10
N ARG A 251 -15.61 -1.38 -3.32
CA ARG A 251 -15.96 -0.04 -3.80
C ARG A 251 -17.23 -0.09 -4.64
N SER A 252 -18.24 0.66 -4.22
CA SER A 252 -19.46 0.90 -4.99
C SER A 252 -19.35 2.28 -5.63
N ILE A 253 -19.51 2.36 -6.95
CA ILE A 253 -19.41 3.59 -7.73
C ILE A 253 -20.80 3.86 -8.34
N ILE A 254 -21.33 5.06 -8.11
CA ILE A 254 -22.59 5.54 -8.66
C ILE A 254 -22.26 6.74 -9.53
N PHE A 255 -22.42 6.61 -10.84
CA PHE A 255 -22.15 7.66 -11.82
C PHE A 255 -23.33 8.62 -11.95
N ASP A 256 -23.07 9.86 -12.35
CA ASP A 256 -24.08 10.90 -12.58
C ASP A 256 -25.11 10.50 -13.64
N ASP A 257 -24.74 9.62 -14.57
CA ASP A 257 -25.62 9.05 -15.58
C ASP A 257 -26.52 7.90 -15.08
N GLY A 258 -26.43 7.57 -13.79
CA GLY A 258 -27.20 6.51 -13.12
C GLY A 258 -26.62 5.11 -13.24
N ARG A 259 -25.50 4.92 -13.94
CA ARG A 259 -24.79 3.63 -13.95
C ARG A 259 -24.23 3.33 -12.55
N GLN A 260 -24.16 2.05 -12.21
CA GLN A 260 -23.55 1.59 -10.97
C GLN A 260 -22.53 0.50 -11.28
N LYS A 261 -21.44 0.49 -10.52
CA LYS A 261 -20.39 -0.53 -10.62
C LYS A 261 -19.87 -0.91 -9.25
N GLU A 262 -19.59 -2.18 -9.05
CA GLU A 262 -18.90 -2.67 -7.87
C GLU A 262 -17.53 -3.22 -8.24
N CYS A 263 -16.51 -2.85 -7.48
CA CYS A 263 -15.15 -3.34 -7.62
C CYS A 263 -14.68 -3.95 -6.31
N TYR A 264 -13.92 -5.03 -6.38
CA TYR A 264 -13.35 -5.70 -5.22
C TYR A 264 -11.86 -5.79 -5.39
N TYR A 265 -11.13 -5.32 -4.39
CA TYR A 265 -9.67 -5.42 -4.40
C TYR A 265 -9.11 -5.59 -2.99
N THR A 266 -7.85 -5.99 -2.93
CA THR A 266 -7.16 -6.14 -1.66
C THR A 266 -5.78 -5.51 -1.73
N ILE A 267 -5.35 -4.89 -0.63
CA ILE A 267 -4.02 -4.28 -0.50
C ILE A 267 -3.34 -4.89 0.73
N ARG A 268 -2.08 -5.28 0.60
CA ARG A 268 -1.24 -5.71 1.73
C ARG A 268 -0.96 -4.50 2.62
N LEU A 269 -1.35 -4.61 3.88
CA LEU A 269 -1.06 -3.61 4.90
C LEU A 269 0.24 -3.96 5.62
N TYR A 270 1.19 -3.05 5.62
CA TYR A 270 2.46 -3.19 6.30
C TYR A 270 2.45 -2.48 7.65
N SER A 271 3.10 -3.07 8.65
CA SER A 271 3.59 -2.33 9.80
C SER A 271 4.92 -1.64 9.45
N MET A 272 5.33 -0.68 10.26
CA MET A 272 6.63 -0.03 10.11
C MET A 272 7.79 -1.03 10.02
N TYR A 273 7.79 -2.03 10.90
CA TYR A 273 8.83 -3.07 10.91
C TYR A 273 8.83 -3.92 9.65
N GLU A 274 7.65 -4.37 9.17
CA GLU A 274 7.55 -5.22 7.99
C GLU A 274 8.03 -4.50 6.74
N LEU A 275 7.63 -3.22 6.55
CA LEU A 275 8.08 -2.43 5.41
C LEU A 275 9.57 -2.14 5.48
N GLY A 276 10.08 -1.71 6.64
CA GLY A 276 11.50 -1.44 6.84
C GLY A 276 12.36 -2.70 6.63
N LYS A 277 11.91 -3.86 7.14
CA LYS A 277 12.58 -5.14 6.90
C LYS A 277 12.59 -5.51 5.43
N LEU A 278 11.46 -5.38 4.73
CA LEU A 278 11.36 -5.67 3.30
C LEU A 278 12.36 -4.83 2.50
N LEU A 279 12.43 -3.51 2.75
CA LEU A 279 13.38 -2.63 2.06
C LEU A 279 14.82 -2.97 2.41
N HIS A 280 15.11 -3.30 3.68
CA HIS A 280 16.44 -3.74 4.11
C HIS A 280 16.87 -5.05 3.41
N ASP A 281 15.98 -6.03 3.34
CA ASP A 281 16.25 -7.33 2.70
C ASP A 281 16.49 -7.19 1.17
N VAL A 282 15.93 -6.16 0.55
CA VAL A 282 16.20 -5.79 -0.86
C VAL A 282 17.59 -5.14 -1.02
N GLY A 283 18.11 -4.50 0.03
CA GLY A 283 19.42 -3.83 0.02
C GLY A 283 19.33 -2.32 0.28
N PHE A 284 18.17 -1.75 0.49
CA PHE A 284 18.01 -0.34 0.85
C PHE A 284 18.48 -0.05 2.27
N ARG A 285 18.97 1.16 2.46
CA ARG A 285 19.16 1.74 3.79
C ARG A 285 18.01 2.71 4.07
N VAL A 286 17.11 2.35 4.97
CA VAL A 286 16.05 3.25 5.45
C VAL A 286 16.70 4.42 6.18
N THR A 287 16.31 5.65 5.81
CA THR A 287 16.86 6.89 6.38
C THR A 287 15.84 7.65 7.22
N GLU A 288 14.57 7.65 6.80
CA GLU A 288 13.52 8.45 7.41
C GLU A 288 12.18 7.71 7.38
N ALA A 289 11.32 8.05 8.33
CA ALA A 289 9.96 7.57 8.36
C ALA A 289 9.02 8.63 8.96
N SER A 290 7.92 8.91 8.26
CA SER A 290 6.89 9.87 8.66
C SER A 290 5.53 9.19 8.70
N GLY A 291 4.67 9.67 9.59
CA GLY A 291 3.28 9.20 9.69
C GLY A 291 2.28 10.12 8.99
N ASP A 292 2.71 11.31 8.67
CA ASP A 292 1.92 12.37 8.06
C ASP A 292 2.84 13.38 7.34
N LEU A 293 2.26 14.18 6.43
CA LEU A 293 2.97 15.23 5.68
C LEU A 293 3.35 16.43 6.54
N THR A 294 2.55 16.72 7.57
CA THR A 294 2.70 17.94 8.40
C THR A 294 3.79 17.80 9.44
N THR A 295 4.21 16.58 9.73
CA THR A 295 5.24 16.26 10.73
C THR A 295 6.31 15.34 10.14
N PRO A 296 7.21 15.85 9.27
CA PRO A 296 8.30 15.06 8.71
C PRO A 296 9.13 14.39 9.78
N ASN A 297 9.53 13.14 9.54
CA ASN A 297 10.35 12.31 10.47
C ASN A 297 9.67 11.98 11.81
N VAL A 298 8.35 12.17 11.93
CA VAL A 298 7.60 11.78 13.11
C VAL A 298 6.66 10.63 12.76
N PHE A 299 6.81 9.52 13.48
CA PHE A 299 5.91 8.37 13.38
C PHE A 299 5.38 7.99 14.76
N LEU A 300 4.07 8.08 14.92
CA LEU A 300 3.38 7.90 16.20
C LEU A 300 2.70 6.51 16.33
N GLY A 301 3.29 5.48 15.71
CA GLY A 301 2.77 4.11 15.76
C GLY A 301 1.36 4.02 15.19
N ALA A 302 0.44 3.45 15.97
CA ALA A 302 -0.96 3.26 15.54
C ALA A 302 -1.79 4.56 15.43
N TYR A 303 -1.21 5.72 15.75
CA TYR A 303 -1.86 7.03 15.55
C TYR A 303 -1.48 7.67 14.22
N SER A 304 -0.44 7.18 13.55
CA SER A 304 -0.05 7.63 12.22
C SER A 304 -0.88 6.92 11.16
N PRO A 305 -1.66 7.64 10.32
CA PRO A 305 -2.53 7.00 9.31
C PRO A 305 -1.73 6.34 8.19
N ARG A 306 -0.53 6.80 7.93
CA ARG A 306 0.35 6.37 6.84
C ARG A 306 1.71 5.93 7.37
N ILE A 307 2.45 5.20 6.54
CA ILE A 307 3.88 5.00 6.66
C ILE A 307 4.50 5.57 5.40
N ILE A 308 5.16 6.72 5.52
CA ILE A 308 5.92 7.33 4.45
C ILE A 308 7.39 7.08 4.78
N MET A 309 8.01 6.19 4.04
CA MET A 309 9.37 5.72 4.32
C MET A 309 10.32 6.17 3.22
N VAL A 310 11.43 6.78 3.63
CA VAL A 310 12.51 7.17 2.73
C VAL A 310 13.66 6.19 2.91
N ALA A 311 14.19 5.70 1.81
CA ALA A 311 15.29 4.76 1.82
C ALA A 311 16.26 5.06 0.67
N GLN A 312 17.54 4.82 0.89
CA GLN A 312 18.61 5.10 -0.06
C GLN A 312 19.20 3.80 -0.60
N ARG A 313 19.47 3.76 -1.90
CA ARG A 313 20.33 2.74 -2.50
C ARG A 313 21.78 3.11 -2.17
N PRO A 314 22.53 2.27 -1.41
CA PRO A 314 23.94 2.52 -1.08
C PRO A 314 24.85 2.62 -2.31
#